data_e41b3ed2f40bf579be58a40470d162d8
#
_entry.id   e41b3ed2f40bf579be58a40470d162d8
#
_cell.length_a   1.000
_cell.length_b   1.000
_cell.length_c   1.000
_cell.angle_alpha   90.00
_cell.angle_beta   90.00
_cell.angle_gamma   90.00
#
_symmetry.space_group_name_H-M   'P 1'
#
loop_
_entity.id
_entity.type
_entity.pdbx_description
1 polymer ?
#
loop_
_entity_poly.entity_id
_entity_poly.type
_entity_poly.pdbx_seq_one_letter_code
_entity_poly.pdbx_strand_id
1 'polypeptide(L)'
;MDTTLRCGERLLLPLPTLLVLCAAGSASLTGKDLTAALQRGGYVILMRHASSPGTPPDPAQADPENPRHERHLDETGRTSARAMGDAFHRLRIPIAQVLSSPTYRALETVRLADFGPVQSYDQLGDTGQNMAPESSSTRGGWLRGKVAQAPRAGTDTLIITHAPNIREAFPSEGADLAEGQALIFRPDGHGSASLVARVKIQDWPRLAAAP
;
A
#
# COMPACT_ATOMS: atom_id res chain seq x y z
N MET A 1 -0.31 -20.31 -84.66
CA MET A 1 -1.51 -20.48 -83.81
C MET A 1 -1.00 -20.79 -82.42
N ASP A 2 -0.85 -19.79 -81.60
CA ASP A 2 -0.25 -19.96 -80.30
C ASP A 2 -1.17 -19.28 -79.22
N THR A 3 -1.79 -20.10 -78.42
CA THR A 3 -2.79 -19.67 -77.45
C THR A 3 -2.14 -19.75 -76.05
N THR A 4 -1.60 -18.62 -75.57
CA THR A 4 -1.04 -18.50 -74.22
C THR A 4 -2.17 -18.26 -73.22
N LEU A 5 -2.39 -19.19 -72.32
CA LEU A 5 -3.25 -19.09 -71.15
C LEU A 5 -2.57 -18.24 -70.08
N ARG A 6 -3.20 -17.12 -69.72
CA ARG A 6 -2.78 -16.28 -68.56
C ARG A 6 -3.30 -16.87 -67.26
N CYS A 7 -2.39 -17.25 -66.39
CA CYS A 7 -2.65 -17.64 -65.02
C CYS A 7 -3.01 -16.40 -64.16
N GLY A 8 -4.21 -16.37 -63.59
CA GLY A 8 -4.66 -15.28 -62.73
C GLY A 8 -4.08 -15.42 -61.31
N GLU A 9 -3.22 -14.49 -60.91
CA GLU A 9 -2.76 -14.36 -59.53
C GLU A 9 -3.92 -13.89 -58.63
N ARG A 10 -4.32 -14.73 -57.72
CA ARG A 10 -5.26 -14.36 -56.65
C ARG A 10 -4.49 -13.66 -55.55
N LEU A 11 -4.71 -12.34 -55.43
CA LEU A 11 -4.21 -11.49 -54.37
C LEU A 11 -4.95 -11.82 -53.07
N LEU A 12 -4.31 -12.56 -52.15
CA LEU A 12 -4.80 -12.81 -50.80
C LEU A 12 -4.55 -11.54 -49.95
N LEU A 13 -5.59 -10.79 -49.68
CA LEU A 13 -5.58 -9.70 -48.71
C LEU A 13 -5.49 -10.27 -47.29
N PRO A 14 -4.57 -9.80 -46.43
CA PRO A 14 -4.54 -10.24 -45.05
C PRO A 14 -5.72 -9.64 -44.29
N LEU A 15 -6.50 -10.49 -43.60
CA LEU A 15 -7.52 -10.08 -42.65
C LEU A 15 -6.83 -9.33 -41.47
N PRO A 16 -7.35 -8.19 -41.05
CA PRO A 16 -6.85 -7.54 -39.84
C PRO A 16 -7.26 -8.40 -38.63
N THR A 17 -6.26 -8.91 -37.91
CA THR A 17 -6.45 -9.54 -36.62
C THR A 17 -6.85 -8.44 -35.61
N LEU A 18 -8.14 -8.41 -35.28
CA LEU A 18 -8.67 -7.51 -34.27
C LEU A 18 -8.16 -7.98 -32.90
N LEU A 19 -7.10 -7.31 -32.38
CA LEU A 19 -6.61 -7.53 -31.02
C LEU A 19 -7.63 -6.94 -30.05
N VAL A 20 -8.53 -7.76 -29.53
CA VAL A 20 -9.45 -7.38 -28.44
C VAL A 20 -8.61 -7.24 -27.17
N LEU A 21 -8.22 -6.01 -26.86
CA LEU A 21 -7.61 -5.66 -25.59
C LEU A 21 -8.70 -5.73 -24.51
N CYS A 22 -8.88 -6.90 -23.90
CA CYS A 22 -9.69 -7.03 -22.70
C CYS A 22 -9.03 -6.20 -21.58
N ALA A 23 -9.51 -4.98 -21.37
CA ALA A 23 -9.29 -4.26 -20.12
C ALA A 23 -9.98 -5.05 -19.00
N ALA A 24 -9.26 -6.00 -18.41
CA ALA A 24 -9.71 -6.66 -17.19
C ALA A 24 -9.71 -5.60 -16.09
N GLY A 25 -10.86 -4.98 -15.83
CA GLY A 25 -11.09 -4.17 -14.64
C GLY A 25 -10.72 -5.05 -13.44
N SER A 26 -9.70 -4.63 -12.67
CA SER A 26 -9.27 -5.38 -11.49
C SER A 26 -10.43 -5.39 -10.49
N ALA A 27 -11.11 -6.52 -10.36
CA ALA A 27 -12.14 -6.70 -9.33
C ALA A 27 -11.51 -6.48 -7.95
N SER A 28 -12.17 -5.69 -7.11
CA SER A 28 -11.71 -5.44 -5.75
C SER A 28 -11.77 -6.74 -4.94
N LEU A 29 -10.65 -7.11 -4.31
CA LEU A 29 -10.58 -8.28 -3.43
C LEU A 29 -11.23 -7.97 -2.08
N THR A 30 -12.05 -8.88 -1.57
CA THR A 30 -12.73 -8.74 -0.27
C THR A 30 -12.74 -10.07 0.50
N GLY A 31 -12.95 -10.00 1.82
CA GLY A 31 -13.16 -11.16 2.67
C GLY A 31 -12.10 -12.26 2.51
N LYS A 32 -12.53 -13.49 2.29
CA LYS A 32 -11.66 -14.66 2.16
C LYS A 32 -10.71 -14.57 0.96
N ASP A 33 -11.12 -13.97 -0.14
CA ASP A 33 -10.28 -13.84 -1.33
C ASP A 33 -9.10 -12.92 -1.09
N LEU A 34 -9.33 -11.79 -0.38
CA LEU A 34 -8.27 -10.89 0.04
C LEU A 34 -7.32 -11.60 1.02
N THR A 35 -7.85 -12.29 2.02
CA THR A 35 -7.03 -13.04 2.98
C THR A 35 -6.15 -14.07 2.27
N ALA A 36 -6.73 -14.89 1.40
CA ALA A 36 -6.01 -15.91 0.64
C ALA A 36 -4.96 -15.28 -0.30
N ALA A 37 -5.24 -14.11 -0.86
CA ALA A 37 -4.29 -13.37 -1.69
C ALA A 37 -3.08 -12.92 -0.87
N LEU A 38 -3.29 -12.25 0.27
CA LEU A 38 -2.23 -11.78 1.16
C LEU A 38 -1.40 -12.94 1.73
N GLN A 39 -2.03 -14.07 2.06
CA GLN A 39 -1.30 -15.27 2.53
C GLN A 39 -0.32 -15.82 1.48
N ARG A 40 -0.61 -15.65 0.19
CA ARG A 40 0.31 -16.02 -0.89
C ARG A 40 1.45 -15.03 -1.09
N GLY A 41 1.29 -13.82 -0.58
CA GLY A 41 2.24 -12.72 -0.75
C GLY A 41 2.20 -12.10 -2.15
N GLY A 42 3.06 -11.10 -2.36
CA GLY A 42 3.18 -10.36 -3.61
C GLY A 42 2.48 -9.00 -3.60
N TYR A 43 2.03 -8.55 -2.44
CA TYR A 43 1.30 -7.29 -2.28
C TYR A 43 2.09 -6.26 -1.48
N VAL A 44 1.81 -4.99 -1.77
CA VAL A 44 2.28 -3.86 -0.98
C VAL A 44 1.07 -3.26 -0.24
N ILE A 45 1.14 -3.26 1.08
CA ILE A 45 0.13 -2.73 1.98
C ILE A 45 0.57 -1.32 2.36
N LEU A 46 -0.01 -0.30 1.72
CA LEU A 46 0.26 1.10 2.01
C LEU A 46 -0.78 1.65 2.98
N MET A 47 -0.35 2.12 4.14
CA MET A 47 -1.25 2.48 5.23
C MET A 47 -0.96 3.88 5.77
N ARG A 48 -1.99 4.65 6.07
CA ARG A 48 -1.90 5.79 6.96
C ARG A 48 -1.75 5.28 8.40
N HIS A 49 -0.87 5.91 9.21
CA HIS A 49 -0.73 5.58 10.63
C HIS A 49 -2.09 5.50 11.34
N ALA A 50 -2.15 4.77 12.45
CA ALA A 50 -3.35 4.64 13.27
C ALA A 50 -3.79 5.99 13.87
N SER A 51 -4.96 6.02 14.51
CA SER A 51 -5.57 7.25 15.05
C SER A 51 -4.62 8.01 15.98
N SER A 52 -4.56 9.34 15.78
CA SER A 52 -3.63 10.23 16.48
C SER A 52 -4.28 11.60 16.68
N PRO A 53 -4.23 12.19 17.87
CA PRO A 53 -4.78 13.52 18.09
C PRO A 53 -4.12 14.57 17.19
N GLY A 54 -4.83 15.67 16.91
CA GLY A 54 -4.32 16.75 16.06
C GLY A 54 -3.12 17.50 16.63
N THR A 55 -2.96 17.47 17.94
CA THR A 55 -1.93 18.20 18.70
C THR A 55 -0.90 17.24 19.32
N PRO A 56 0.37 17.68 19.52
CA PRO A 56 1.35 16.96 20.33
C PRO A 56 0.86 16.79 21.79
N PRO A 57 1.41 15.81 22.54
CA PRO A 57 1.13 15.65 23.96
C PRO A 57 1.68 16.81 24.79
N ASP A 58 1.12 17.00 25.98
CA ASP A 58 1.77 17.81 27.01
C ASP A 58 3.15 17.19 27.31
N PRO A 59 4.24 18.01 27.37
CA PRO A 59 5.57 17.52 27.69
C PRO A 59 5.65 16.68 28.98
N ALA A 60 4.84 17.01 29.99
CA ALA A 60 4.76 16.24 31.24
C ALA A 60 4.09 14.87 31.10
N GLN A 61 3.37 14.65 30.01
CA GLN A 61 2.63 13.40 29.72
C GLN A 61 3.21 12.66 28.50
N ALA A 62 4.27 13.19 27.90
CA ALA A 62 4.90 12.56 26.76
C ALA A 62 5.57 11.25 27.16
N ASP A 63 5.46 10.24 26.29
CA ASP A 63 6.17 8.98 26.45
C ASP A 63 7.68 9.25 26.50
N PRO A 64 8.44 8.67 27.44
CA PRO A 64 9.90 8.77 27.48
C PRO A 64 10.60 8.34 26.18
N GLU A 65 9.97 7.45 25.39
CA GLU A 65 10.45 7.05 24.07
C GLU A 65 10.13 8.07 22.96
N ASN A 66 9.44 9.18 23.31
CA ASN A 66 9.12 10.30 22.42
C ASN A 66 9.88 11.59 22.82
N PRO A 67 11.20 11.60 22.74
CA PRO A 67 12.02 12.74 23.24
C PRO A 67 11.80 14.04 22.46
N ARG A 68 11.18 13.97 21.27
CA ARG A 68 10.84 15.15 20.47
C ARG A 68 9.44 15.69 20.76
N HIS A 69 8.70 15.07 21.67
CA HIS A 69 7.33 15.43 22.02
C HIS A 69 6.43 15.48 20.78
N GLU A 70 6.66 14.59 19.84
CA GLU A 70 5.85 14.48 18.61
C GLU A 70 4.44 13.98 18.95
N ARG A 71 3.51 14.18 18.03
CA ARG A 71 2.19 13.56 18.12
C ARG A 71 2.32 12.05 18.24
N HIS A 72 1.63 11.48 19.23
CA HIS A 72 1.53 10.05 19.47
C HIS A 72 0.17 9.50 19.02
N LEU A 73 -0.04 8.20 19.10
CA LEU A 73 -1.37 7.62 18.92
C LEU A 73 -2.28 7.95 20.12
N ASP A 74 -3.57 8.13 19.85
CA ASP A 74 -4.58 8.11 20.90
C ASP A 74 -4.88 6.67 21.35
N GLU A 75 -5.77 6.48 22.35
CA GLU A 75 -6.11 5.17 22.85
C GLU A 75 -6.77 4.28 21.79
N THR A 76 -7.60 4.88 20.91
CA THR A 76 -8.21 4.19 19.78
C THR A 76 -7.12 3.71 18.80
N GLY A 77 -6.14 4.55 18.50
CA GLY A 77 -5.01 4.20 17.64
C GLY A 77 -4.17 3.08 18.22
N ARG A 78 -3.82 3.16 19.51
CA ARG A 78 -3.05 2.10 20.20
C ARG A 78 -3.78 0.77 20.21
N THR A 79 -5.06 0.79 20.58
CA THR A 79 -5.88 -0.44 20.63
C THR A 79 -6.06 -1.06 19.24
N SER A 80 -6.37 -0.23 18.23
CA SER A 80 -6.57 -0.73 16.87
C SER A 80 -5.29 -1.22 16.21
N ALA A 81 -4.13 -0.60 16.51
CA ALA A 81 -2.84 -1.07 16.02
C ALA A 81 -2.50 -2.48 16.57
N ARG A 82 -2.68 -2.72 17.88
CA ARG A 82 -2.50 -4.06 18.47
C ARG A 82 -3.45 -5.08 17.84
N ALA A 83 -4.75 -4.75 17.76
CA ALA A 83 -5.75 -5.66 17.20
C ALA A 83 -5.49 -5.99 15.71
N MET A 84 -4.96 -5.05 14.95
CA MET A 84 -4.52 -5.27 13.58
C MET A 84 -3.33 -6.24 13.52
N GLY A 85 -2.31 -6.04 14.35
CA GLY A 85 -1.15 -6.92 14.43
C GLY A 85 -1.55 -8.35 14.78
N ASP A 86 -2.37 -8.53 15.83
CA ASP A 86 -2.94 -9.82 16.20
C ASP A 86 -3.71 -10.49 15.05
N ALA A 87 -4.43 -9.70 14.24
CA ALA A 87 -5.13 -10.21 13.09
C ALA A 87 -4.17 -10.69 12.00
N PHE A 88 -3.11 -9.95 11.69
CA PHE A 88 -2.09 -10.36 10.72
C PHE A 88 -1.40 -11.67 11.14
N HIS A 89 -1.05 -11.80 12.42
CA HIS A 89 -0.47 -13.04 12.96
C HIS A 89 -1.44 -14.21 12.84
N ARG A 90 -2.71 -14.05 13.26
CA ARG A 90 -3.73 -15.11 13.12
C ARG A 90 -3.98 -15.50 11.68
N LEU A 91 -4.04 -14.53 10.77
CA LEU A 91 -4.21 -14.75 9.33
C LEU A 91 -2.95 -15.27 8.66
N ARG A 92 -1.80 -15.30 9.36
CA ARG A 92 -0.50 -15.70 8.81
C ARG A 92 -0.14 -14.91 7.54
N ILE A 93 -0.40 -13.59 7.55
CA ILE A 93 0.00 -12.70 6.46
C ILE A 93 1.52 -12.50 6.56
N PRO A 94 2.30 -12.88 5.53
CA PRO A 94 3.76 -12.96 5.63
C PRO A 94 4.43 -11.61 5.35
N ILE A 95 4.45 -10.70 6.31
CA ILE A 95 5.17 -9.42 6.18
C ILE A 95 6.67 -9.65 6.34
N ALA A 96 7.45 -9.40 5.27
CA ALA A 96 8.91 -9.54 5.30
C ALA A 96 9.64 -8.20 5.31
N GLN A 97 8.99 -7.11 4.94
CA GLN A 97 9.56 -5.78 4.95
C GLN A 97 8.56 -4.78 5.51
N VAL A 98 9.02 -3.97 6.46
CA VAL A 98 8.24 -2.88 7.05
C VAL A 98 8.99 -1.57 6.84
N LEU A 99 8.37 -0.65 6.09
CA LEU A 99 8.87 0.70 5.85
C LEU A 99 7.97 1.68 6.61
N SER A 100 8.55 2.67 7.27
CA SER A 100 7.78 3.64 8.03
C SER A 100 8.31 5.06 7.88
N SER A 101 7.41 6.02 8.03
CA SER A 101 7.78 7.37 8.40
C SER A 101 8.59 7.35 9.70
N PRO A 102 9.61 8.22 9.86
CA PRO A 102 10.36 8.35 11.10
C PRO A 102 9.58 9.06 12.22
N THR A 103 8.35 9.53 11.97
CA THR A 103 7.53 10.18 13.00
C THR A 103 7.10 9.20 14.08
N TYR A 104 7.01 9.68 15.33
CA TYR A 104 6.69 8.84 16.48
C TYR A 104 5.40 8.04 16.29
N ARG A 105 4.28 8.67 15.86
CA ARG A 105 2.98 7.99 15.65
C ARG A 105 3.00 6.89 14.59
N ALA A 106 3.85 7.03 13.57
CA ALA A 106 3.97 5.99 12.54
C ALA A 106 4.78 4.80 13.08
N LEU A 107 5.89 5.06 13.76
CA LEU A 107 6.70 4.04 14.43
C LEU A 107 5.93 3.35 15.56
N GLU A 108 5.15 4.10 16.35
CA GLU A 108 4.28 3.55 17.39
C GLU A 108 3.22 2.61 16.80
N THR A 109 2.67 2.92 15.61
CA THR A 109 1.76 2.02 14.90
C THR A 109 2.42 0.67 14.58
N VAL A 110 3.67 0.70 14.06
CA VAL A 110 4.44 -0.52 13.76
C VAL A 110 4.74 -1.32 15.02
N ARG A 111 5.25 -0.64 16.05
CA ARG A 111 5.66 -1.27 17.32
C ARG A 111 4.51 -1.96 18.03
N LEU A 112 3.35 -1.29 18.11
CA LEU A 112 2.17 -1.84 18.78
C LEU A 112 1.52 -2.99 18.01
N ALA A 113 1.65 -3.00 16.68
CA ALA A 113 1.17 -4.10 15.85
C ALA A 113 2.17 -5.28 15.75
N ASP A 114 3.34 -5.17 16.39
CA ASP A 114 4.38 -6.22 16.44
C ASP A 114 4.76 -6.77 15.05
N PHE A 115 4.99 -5.85 14.09
CA PHE A 115 5.43 -6.24 12.75
C PHE A 115 6.93 -6.52 12.62
N GLY A 116 7.67 -6.45 13.74
CA GLY A 116 9.11 -6.70 13.77
C GLY A 116 9.97 -5.51 13.32
N PRO A 117 11.16 -5.76 12.79
CA PRO A 117 12.10 -4.69 12.43
C PRO A 117 11.55 -3.74 11.38
N VAL A 118 11.71 -2.43 11.61
CA VAL A 118 11.24 -1.36 10.72
C VAL A 118 12.40 -0.59 10.11
N GLN A 119 12.29 -0.24 8.84
CA GLN A 119 13.18 0.68 8.14
C GLN A 119 12.49 2.03 8.00
N SER A 120 13.07 3.08 8.58
CA SER A 120 12.54 4.45 8.50
C SER A 120 13.10 5.17 7.29
N TYR A 121 12.23 5.92 6.59
CA TYR A 121 12.59 6.73 5.44
C TYR A 121 12.00 8.14 5.57
N ASP A 122 12.85 9.16 5.38
CA ASP A 122 12.44 10.57 5.45
C ASP A 122 11.38 10.90 4.40
N GLN A 123 11.43 10.24 3.23
CA GLN A 123 10.42 10.38 2.17
C GLN A 123 9.01 9.96 2.61
N LEU A 124 8.88 9.17 3.66
CA LEU A 124 7.60 8.78 4.26
C LEU A 124 7.14 9.75 5.36
N GLY A 125 7.97 10.75 5.72
CA GLY A 125 7.70 11.70 6.78
C GLY A 125 6.59 12.69 6.47
N ASP A 126 6.13 13.38 7.53
CA ASP A 126 5.14 14.45 7.43
C ASP A 126 5.83 15.81 7.24
N THR A 127 5.34 16.62 6.32
CA THR A 127 5.89 17.93 5.95
C THR A 127 5.87 18.97 7.09
N GLY A 128 5.20 18.66 8.19
CA GLY A 128 4.99 19.60 9.30
C GLY A 128 5.99 19.53 10.45
N GLN A 129 6.92 18.57 10.50
CA GLN A 129 7.81 18.37 11.66
C GLN A 129 9.25 18.12 11.24
N ASN A 130 10.09 19.16 11.30
CA ASN A 130 11.57 19.13 11.26
C ASN A 130 12.22 18.31 10.13
N MET A 131 11.53 18.08 9.03
CA MET A 131 12.04 17.33 7.90
C MET A 131 12.58 18.29 6.85
N ALA A 132 13.68 17.90 6.21
CA ALA A 132 14.24 18.63 5.09
C ALA A 132 13.14 18.92 4.04
N PRO A 133 13.09 20.14 3.48
CA PRO A 133 12.10 20.51 2.48
C PRO A 133 12.40 19.79 1.15
N GLU A 134 12.10 18.50 1.07
CA GLU A 134 11.97 17.85 -0.23
C GLU A 134 10.66 18.30 -0.87
N SER A 135 10.69 18.53 -2.18
CA SER A 135 9.46 18.85 -2.89
C SER A 135 8.46 17.70 -2.74
N SER A 136 7.20 18.01 -2.58
CA SER A 136 6.14 17.02 -2.48
C SER A 136 6.13 16.06 -3.67
N SER A 137 6.35 16.55 -4.90
CA SER A 137 6.45 15.73 -6.11
C SER A 137 7.54 14.64 -6.04
N THR A 138 8.67 14.91 -5.38
CA THR A 138 9.76 13.94 -5.18
C THR A 138 9.31 12.81 -4.25
N ARG A 139 8.61 13.13 -3.15
CA ARG A 139 8.11 12.12 -2.19
C ARG A 139 7.03 11.25 -2.80
N GLY A 140 6.07 11.85 -3.49
CA GLY A 140 5.02 11.12 -4.21
C GLY A 140 5.61 10.17 -5.26
N GLY A 141 6.61 10.62 -6.02
CA GLY A 141 7.33 9.79 -6.98
C GLY A 141 8.06 8.63 -6.31
N TRP A 142 8.78 8.90 -5.21
CA TRP A 142 9.48 7.88 -4.43
C TRP A 142 8.49 6.83 -3.88
N LEU A 143 7.37 7.27 -3.31
CA LEU A 143 6.35 6.38 -2.75
C LEU A 143 5.70 5.50 -3.84
N ARG A 144 5.36 6.09 -5.01
CA ARG A 144 4.89 5.30 -6.16
C ARG A 144 5.90 4.23 -6.57
N GLY A 145 7.19 4.59 -6.65
CA GLY A 145 8.27 3.66 -6.96
C GLY A 145 8.36 2.53 -5.94
N LYS A 146 8.20 2.83 -4.63
CA LYS A 146 8.20 1.80 -3.58
C LYS A 146 6.99 0.87 -3.66
N VAL A 147 5.81 1.41 -3.94
CA VAL A 147 4.58 0.62 -4.10
C VAL A 147 4.64 -0.27 -5.35
N ALA A 148 5.36 0.14 -6.38
CA ALA A 148 5.55 -0.64 -7.61
C ALA A 148 6.63 -1.74 -7.50
N GLN A 149 7.42 -1.76 -6.42
CA GLN A 149 8.42 -2.79 -6.19
C GLN A 149 7.76 -4.10 -5.74
N ALA A 150 7.99 -5.17 -6.48
CA ALA A 150 7.52 -6.48 -6.07
C ALA A 150 8.17 -6.90 -4.74
N PRO A 151 7.39 -7.33 -3.73
CA PRO A 151 7.94 -7.92 -2.51
C PRO A 151 8.76 -9.18 -2.81
N ARG A 152 9.54 -9.62 -1.83
CA ARG A 152 10.20 -10.93 -1.91
C ARG A 152 9.15 -12.03 -2.11
N ALA A 153 9.45 -13.01 -2.96
CA ALA A 153 8.53 -14.10 -3.27
C ALA A 153 7.91 -14.72 -1.99
N GLY A 154 6.59 -14.89 -2.02
CA GLY A 154 5.83 -15.45 -0.90
C GLY A 154 5.66 -14.52 0.30
N THR A 155 5.94 -13.22 0.15
CA THR A 155 5.80 -12.25 1.24
C THR A 155 5.16 -10.96 0.77
N ASP A 156 4.72 -10.13 1.72
CA ASP A 156 4.19 -8.79 1.49
C ASP A 156 5.12 -7.71 2.08
N THR A 157 4.98 -6.49 1.57
CA THR A 157 5.63 -5.30 2.12
C THR A 157 4.57 -4.42 2.79
N LEU A 158 4.84 -3.96 4.01
CA LEU A 158 4.02 -2.97 4.71
C LEU A 158 4.72 -1.61 4.67
N ILE A 159 3.97 -0.55 4.31
CA ILE A 159 4.45 0.84 4.29
C ILE A 159 3.51 1.68 5.15
N ILE A 160 4.03 2.32 6.21
CA ILE A 160 3.24 3.22 7.07
C ILE A 160 3.71 4.66 6.91
N THR A 161 2.78 5.53 6.54
CA THR A 161 3.05 6.95 6.27
C THR A 161 1.83 7.83 6.61
N HIS A 162 1.69 8.97 5.96
CA HIS A 162 0.70 10.02 6.24
C HIS A 162 -0.24 10.25 5.06
N ALA A 163 -1.46 10.74 5.34
CA ALA A 163 -2.46 11.03 4.31
C ALA A 163 -1.93 11.99 3.21
N PRO A 164 -1.18 13.06 3.50
CA PRO A 164 -0.63 13.92 2.46
C PRO A 164 0.26 13.16 1.47
N ASN A 165 1.17 12.30 1.95
CA ASN A 165 2.08 11.53 1.10
C ASN A 165 1.34 10.53 0.23
N ILE A 166 0.32 9.86 0.80
CA ILE A 166 -0.50 8.90 0.06
C ILE A 166 -1.32 9.61 -1.01
N ARG A 167 -1.94 10.75 -0.67
CA ARG A 167 -2.74 11.55 -1.60
C ARG A 167 -1.91 12.09 -2.76
N GLU A 168 -0.67 12.45 -2.49
CA GLU A 168 0.23 12.93 -3.51
C GLU A 168 0.70 11.80 -4.46
N ALA A 169 1.04 10.66 -3.91
CA ALA A 169 1.42 9.50 -4.70
C ALA A 169 0.24 8.92 -5.50
N PHE A 170 -0.93 8.89 -4.90
CA PHE A 170 -2.16 8.26 -5.42
C PHE A 170 -3.36 9.17 -5.19
N PRO A 171 -3.54 10.25 -6.00
CA PRO A 171 -4.58 11.26 -5.76
C PRO A 171 -5.99 10.70 -5.71
N SER A 172 -6.32 9.76 -6.59
CA SER A 172 -7.65 9.13 -6.65
C SER A 172 -7.89 8.19 -5.46
N GLU A 173 -6.88 7.39 -5.11
CA GLU A 173 -6.96 6.35 -4.09
C GLU A 173 -6.79 6.93 -2.68
N GLY A 174 -6.05 8.01 -2.55
CA GLY A 174 -5.72 8.65 -1.27
C GLY A 174 -6.64 9.81 -0.86
N ALA A 175 -7.67 10.17 -1.66
CA ALA A 175 -8.50 11.35 -1.44
C ALA A 175 -9.15 11.36 -0.06
N ASP A 176 -9.85 10.29 0.30
CA ASP A 176 -10.66 10.16 1.53
C ASP A 176 -10.11 9.08 2.48
N LEU A 177 -8.78 9.06 2.65
CA LEU A 177 -8.13 8.02 3.45
C LEU A 177 -8.30 8.28 4.95
N ALA A 178 -9.05 7.42 5.63
CA ALA A 178 -9.21 7.45 7.08
C ALA A 178 -7.89 7.08 7.81
N GLU A 179 -7.78 7.43 9.09
CA GLU A 179 -6.67 6.99 9.95
C GLU A 179 -6.66 5.47 10.07
N GLY A 180 -5.49 4.88 9.96
CA GLY A 180 -5.33 3.43 9.96
C GLY A 180 -5.89 2.71 8.74
N GLN A 181 -6.36 3.41 7.71
CA GLN A 181 -6.80 2.76 6.48
C GLN A 181 -5.61 2.35 5.62
N ALA A 182 -5.67 1.13 5.10
CA ALA A 182 -4.71 0.55 4.18
C ALA A 182 -5.27 0.48 2.75
N LEU A 183 -4.40 0.75 1.80
CA LEU A 183 -4.55 0.50 0.37
C LEU A 183 -3.67 -0.70 0.01
N ILE A 184 -4.26 -1.73 -0.57
CA ILE A 184 -3.55 -2.94 -0.95
C ILE A 184 -3.26 -2.89 -2.45
N PHE A 185 -1.99 -2.86 -2.80
CA PHE A 185 -1.54 -2.80 -4.18
C PHE A 185 -0.91 -4.13 -4.62
N ARG A 186 -1.12 -4.47 -5.88
CA ARG A 186 -0.41 -5.56 -6.55
C ARG A 186 0.53 -4.96 -7.60
N PRO A 187 1.85 -5.02 -7.38
CA PRO A 187 2.85 -4.67 -8.40
C PRO A 187 2.70 -5.54 -9.65
N ASP A 188 2.92 -4.94 -10.83
CA ASP A 188 2.84 -5.65 -12.12
C ASP A 188 4.19 -6.21 -12.60
N GLY A 189 5.28 -5.93 -11.87
CA GLY A 189 6.63 -6.30 -12.24
C GLY A 189 7.26 -5.41 -13.34
N HIS A 190 6.52 -4.40 -13.82
CA HIS A 190 6.95 -3.48 -14.89
C HIS A 190 7.03 -2.03 -14.43
N GLY A 191 7.05 -1.79 -13.12
CA GLY A 191 7.18 -0.45 -12.53
C GLY A 191 5.85 0.23 -12.22
N SER A 192 4.73 -0.49 -12.28
CA SER A 192 3.40 -0.02 -11.87
C SER A 192 2.76 -0.95 -10.86
N ALA A 193 1.68 -0.50 -10.23
CA ALA A 193 0.90 -1.30 -9.30
C ALA A 193 -0.59 -0.95 -9.41
N SER A 194 -1.44 -1.96 -9.24
CA SER A 194 -2.89 -1.80 -9.26
C SER A 194 -3.45 -1.90 -7.85
N LEU A 195 -4.35 -0.98 -7.47
CA LEU A 195 -5.11 -1.09 -6.23
C LEU A 195 -6.08 -2.27 -6.34
N VAL A 196 -6.01 -3.19 -5.37
CA VAL A 196 -6.85 -4.41 -5.37
C VAL A 196 -7.79 -4.45 -4.16
N ALA A 197 -7.53 -3.70 -3.10
CA ALA A 197 -8.43 -3.61 -1.94
C ALA A 197 -8.17 -2.35 -1.11
N ARG A 198 -9.18 -1.99 -0.29
CA ARG A 198 -9.08 -1.01 0.79
C ARG A 198 -9.55 -1.66 2.08
N VAL A 199 -8.79 -1.51 3.16
CA VAL A 199 -9.12 -2.12 4.46
C VAL A 199 -8.98 -1.06 5.54
N LYS A 200 -10.01 -0.84 6.34
CA LYS A 200 -9.93 0.00 7.53
C LYS A 200 -9.25 -0.79 8.66
N ILE A 201 -8.53 -0.11 9.53
CA ILE A 201 -7.79 -0.78 10.62
C ILE A 201 -8.68 -1.67 11.48
N GLN A 202 -9.92 -1.26 11.74
CA GLN A 202 -10.90 -2.02 12.54
C GLN A 202 -11.49 -3.24 11.81
N ASP A 203 -11.25 -3.40 10.52
CA ASP A 203 -11.80 -4.52 9.75
C ASP A 203 -10.85 -5.73 9.73
N TRP A 204 -9.56 -5.55 10.02
CA TRP A 204 -8.60 -6.66 10.09
C TRP A 204 -9.00 -7.76 11.08
N PRO A 205 -9.44 -7.46 12.34
CA PRO A 205 -9.93 -8.48 13.26
C PRO A 205 -11.14 -9.27 12.74
N ARG A 206 -12.01 -8.61 11.94
CA ARG A 206 -13.17 -9.28 11.33
C ARG A 206 -12.75 -10.27 10.25
N LEU A 207 -11.75 -9.92 9.43
CA LEU A 207 -11.18 -10.85 8.45
C LEU A 207 -10.57 -12.09 9.14
N ALA A 208 -9.94 -11.90 10.31
CA ALA A 208 -9.36 -12.99 11.09
C ALA A 208 -10.40 -13.84 11.85
N ALA A 209 -11.61 -13.35 12.04
CA ALA A 209 -12.70 -14.06 12.72
C ALA A 209 -13.63 -14.81 11.74
N ALA A 210 -13.50 -14.57 10.42
CA ALA A 210 -14.35 -15.22 9.43
C ALA A 210 -13.98 -16.73 9.30
N PRO A 211 -14.94 -17.67 9.45
CA PRO A 211 -14.71 -19.11 9.38
C PRO A 211 -14.30 -19.60 7.98
#